data_ff0c005abdb9e8a1ef3da2d542175c70
#
_entry.id   ff0c005abdb9e8a1ef3da2d542175c70
#
_cell.length_a   1.000
_cell.length_b   1.000
_cell.length_c   1.000
_cell.angle_alpha   90.00
_cell.angle_beta   90.00
_cell.angle_gamma   90.00
#
_symmetry.space_group_name_H-M   'P 1'
#
loop_
_entity.id
_entity.type
_entity.pdbx_description
1 polymer ?
#
loop_
_entity_poly.entity_id
_entity_poly.type
_entity_poly.pdbx_seq_one_letter_code
_entity_poly.pdbx_strand_id
1 'polypeptide(L)'
;HNGTITALNDSDLPLTLPEVKKYEPSGTGESPLSVISDWVDVENGKRETNTMPQWAGSCWYYLRYISPHNDNFAWDSEDEKYWMPVDLYVGGVEHAVLHLLYSRFWHHVLHDLGLVSTREPFKKLFNQGMISGEDGQKMSKSRGNVVNPDDVVDKYGADSFRVYEMFMGPLEKSKPWNTKGLQGSYRFLQKVWKLCIESKGKINNDEPTKETLRILHQTIKKVTLDLESLSFNTAVSQX
;
A
#
# COMPACT_ATOMS: atom_id res chain seq x y z
N HIS A 1 -14.52 -5.08 -38.99
CA HIS A 1 -15.38 -5.73 -39.99
C HIS A 1 -14.97 -7.17 -40.27
N ASN A 2 -13.67 -7.49 -40.15
CA ASN A 2 -13.13 -8.82 -40.48
C ASN A 2 -12.48 -9.50 -39.26
N GLY A 3 -12.71 -8.98 -38.07
CA GLY A 3 -12.13 -9.54 -36.86
C GLY A 3 -10.72 -9.05 -36.57
N THR A 4 -10.17 -8.16 -37.40
CA THR A 4 -8.84 -7.60 -37.17
C THR A 4 -8.91 -6.51 -36.13
N ILE A 5 -7.96 -6.54 -35.18
CA ILE A 5 -7.82 -5.51 -34.14
C ILE A 5 -6.76 -4.51 -34.61
N THR A 6 -7.08 -3.23 -34.61
CA THR A 6 -6.20 -2.18 -35.09
C THR A 6 -6.07 -1.07 -34.02
N ALA A 7 -4.85 -0.64 -33.74
CA ALA A 7 -4.63 0.47 -32.82
C ALA A 7 -5.01 1.79 -33.52
N LEU A 8 -5.46 2.76 -32.72
CA LEU A 8 -5.70 4.11 -33.21
C LEU A 8 -4.36 4.77 -33.61
N ASN A 9 -4.42 5.69 -34.55
CA ASN A 9 -3.25 6.49 -34.89
C ASN A 9 -2.98 7.51 -33.78
N ASP A 10 -1.74 7.95 -33.66
CA ASP A 10 -1.37 8.97 -32.66
C ASP A 10 -2.18 10.24 -32.83
N SER A 11 -2.55 10.59 -34.08
CA SER A 11 -3.36 11.78 -34.36
C SER A 11 -4.79 11.69 -33.82
N ASP A 12 -5.25 10.48 -33.49
CA ASP A 12 -6.61 10.24 -32.98
C ASP A 12 -6.65 10.25 -31.45
N LEU A 13 -5.52 10.48 -30.81
CA LEU A 13 -5.41 10.51 -29.35
C LEU A 13 -5.36 11.93 -28.83
N PRO A 14 -5.84 12.19 -27.62
CA PRO A 14 -6.45 11.23 -26.70
C PRO A 14 -7.88 10.88 -27.08
N LEU A 15 -8.22 9.61 -26.94
CA LEU A 15 -9.60 9.16 -27.14
C LEU A 15 -10.38 9.47 -25.86
N THR A 16 -11.36 10.36 -25.98
CA THR A 16 -12.15 10.79 -24.81
C THR A 16 -13.46 9.99 -24.74
N LEU A 17 -13.95 9.83 -23.53
CA LEU A 17 -15.25 9.18 -23.32
C LEU A 17 -16.37 10.10 -23.79
N PRO A 18 -17.49 9.53 -24.26
CA PRO A 18 -18.63 10.36 -24.70
C PRO A 18 -19.33 11.01 -23.50
N GLU A 19 -19.90 12.18 -23.72
CA GLU A 19 -20.74 12.82 -22.72
C GLU A 19 -22.10 12.14 -22.68
N VAL A 20 -22.45 11.57 -21.55
CA VAL A 20 -23.73 10.92 -21.32
C VAL A 20 -24.27 11.32 -19.95
N LYS A 21 -25.60 11.32 -19.82
CA LYS A 21 -26.23 11.68 -18.55
C LYS A 21 -25.87 10.71 -17.44
N LYS A 22 -25.76 9.43 -17.78
CA LYS A 22 -25.47 8.37 -16.81
C LYS A 22 -24.93 7.15 -17.52
N TYR A 23 -23.90 6.54 -16.95
CA TYR A 23 -23.42 5.24 -17.39
C TYR A 23 -24.18 4.16 -16.62
N GLU A 24 -24.90 3.31 -17.34
CA GLU A 24 -25.68 2.22 -16.73
C GLU A 24 -25.20 0.87 -17.26
N PRO A 25 -25.35 -0.20 -16.46
CA PRO A 25 -25.02 -1.53 -16.96
C PRO A 25 -25.76 -1.84 -18.26
N SER A 26 -25.06 -2.49 -19.19
CA SER A 26 -25.65 -2.82 -20.49
C SER A 26 -26.70 -3.92 -20.44
N GLY A 27 -26.69 -4.73 -19.38
CA GLY A 27 -27.55 -5.90 -19.25
C GLY A 27 -27.01 -7.13 -19.99
N THR A 28 -25.88 -6.98 -20.71
CA THR A 28 -25.30 -8.07 -21.52
C THR A 28 -23.96 -8.57 -20.98
N GLY A 29 -23.48 -7.95 -19.90
CA GLY A 29 -22.14 -8.24 -19.38
C GLY A 29 -21.05 -7.43 -20.05
N GLU A 30 -21.38 -6.65 -21.07
CA GLU A 30 -20.42 -5.78 -21.74
C GLU A 30 -20.37 -4.41 -21.05
N SER A 31 -19.35 -3.63 -21.38
CA SER A 31 -19.14 -2.28 -20.84
C SER A 31 -20.38 -1.39 -21.10
N PRO A 32 -20.70 -0.46 -20.17
CA PRO A 32 -21.74 0.52 -20.43
C PRO A 32 -21.53 1.34 -21.70
N LEU A 33 -20.31 1.48 -22.19
CA LEU A 33 -20.02 2.16 -23.46
C LEU A 33 -20.61 1.40 -24.66
N SER A 34 -20.81 0.11 -24.55
CA SER A 34 -21.24 -0.74 -25.66
C SER A 34 -22.61 -0.35 -26.22
N VAL A 35 -23.44 0.33 -25.42
CA VAL A 35 -24.79 0.75 -25.86
C VAL A 35 -24.80 2.16 -26.45
N ILE A 36 -23.65 2.84 -26.51
CA ILE A 36 -23.55 4.20 -27.05
C ILE A 36 -23.07 4.10 -28.51
N SER A 37 -24.01 3.77 -29.40
CA SER A 37 -23.67 3.46 -30.79
C SER A 37 -22.94 4.60 -31.50
N ASP A 38 -23.31 5.84 -31.25
CA ASP A 38 -22.67 7.02 -31.88
C ASP A 38 -21.18 7.12 -31.53
N TRP A 39 -20.78 6.57 -30.39
CA TRP A 39 -19.38 6.55 -29.99
C TRP A 39 -18.69 5.27 -30.44
N VAL A 40 -19.40 4.15 -30.39
CA VAL A 40 -18.85 2.81 -30.69
C VAL A 40 -18.61 2.65 -32.19
N ASP A 41 -19.59 3.01 -33.01
CA ASP A 41 -19.57 2.76 -34.44
C ASP A 41 -18.77 3.86 -35.15
N VAL A 42 -17.71 3.47 -35.84
CA VAL A 42 -16.88 4.39 -36.62
C VAL A 42 -16.79 3.89 -38.05
N GLU A 43 -16.34 4.76 -38.95
CA GLU A 43 -16.31 4.50 -40.40
C GLU A 43 -15.71 3.13 -40.74
N ASN A 44 -14.63 2.75 -40.09
CA ASN A 44 -13.88 1.57 -40.46
C ASN A 44 -14.03 0.40 -39.46
N GLY A 45 -15.01 0.49 -38.54
CA GLY A 45 -15.18 -0.59 -37.56
C GLY A 45 -15.92 -0.18 -36.32
N LYS A 46 -15.54 -0.78 -35.22
CA LYS A 46 -16.14 -0.50 -33.91
C LYS A 46 -15.03 -0.23 -32.89
N ARG A 47 -15.21 0.77 -32.06
CA ARG A 47 -14.28 1.02 -30.98
C ARG A 47 -14.40 -0.07 -29.91
N GLU A 48 -13.27 -0.42 -29.33
CA GLU A 48 -13.24 -1.28 -28.14
C GLU A 48 -13.92 -0.55 -26.99
N THR A 49 -14.83 -1.23 -26.33
CA THR A 49 -15.61 -0.64 -25.23
C THR A 49 -15.09 -1.02 -23.83
N ASN A 50 -14.15 -1.95 -23.74
CA ASN A 50 -13.55 -2.33 -22.47
C ASN A 50 -12.49 -1.31 -22.09
N THR A 51 -12.69 -0.60 -20.99
CA THR A 51 -11.78 0.44 -20.53
C THR A 51 -10.76 -0.09 -19.53
N MET A 52 -10.62 -1.42 -19.42
CA MET A 52 -9.75 -2.06 -18.43
C MET A 52 -10.07 -1.54 -17.02
N PRO A 53 -11.32 -1.77 -16.53
CA PRO A 53 -11.78 -1.17 -15.28
C PRO A 53 -11.02 -1.69 -14.07
N GLN A 54 -11.25 -1.04 -12.94
CA GLN A 54 -10.71 -1.38 -11.63
C GLN A 54 -9.21 -1.10 -11.54
N TRP A 55 -8.36 -2.11 -11.77
CA TRP A 55 -6.95 -2.06 -11.40
C TRP A 55 -6.02 -1.43 -12.45
N ALA A 56 -6.51 -1.17 -13.66
CA ALA A 56 -5.64 -0.66 -14.73
C ALA A 56 -5.05 0.71 -14.42
N GLY A 57 -5.81 1.57 -13.75
CA GLY A 57 -5.31 2.89 -13.36
C GLY A 57 -4.27 2.83 -12.27
N SER A 58 -4.51 1.98 -11.27
CA SER A 58 -3.63 1.89 -10.09
C SER A 58 -2.53 0.85 -10.24
N CYS A 59 -2.51 0.06 -11.31
CA CYS A 59 -1.54 -1.05 -11.42
C CYS A 59 -0.11 -0.59 -11.69
N TRP A 60 0.09 0.68 -12.06
CA TRP A 60 1.43 1.21 -12.34
C TRP A 60 1.77 2.44 -11.49
N TYR A 61 1.03 2.70 -10.42
CA TYR A 61 1.24 3.88 -9.57
C TYR A 61 2.67 3.94 -9.02
N TYR A 62 3.26 2.80 -8.70
CA TYR A 62 4.61 2.73 -8.15
C TYR A 62 5.66 3.27 -9.13
N LEU A 63 5.42 3.11 -10.42
CA LEU A 63 6.27 3.69 -11.46
C LEU A 63 6.06 5.21 -11.53
N ARG A 64 4.80 5.66 -11.50
CA ARG A 64 4.50 7.10 -11.56
C ARG A 64 5.08 7.85 -10.36
N TYR A 65 5.14 7.20 -9.19
CA TYR A 65 5.74 7.79 -7.99
C TYR A 65 7.20 8.21 -8.19
N ILE A 66 7.90 7.59 -9.14
CA ILE A 66 9.30 7.91 -9.42
C ILE A 66 9.44 9.36 -9.91
N SER A 67 8.49 9.80 -10.78
CA SER A 67 8.53 11.14 -11.37
C SER A 67 7.11 11.73 -11.39
N PRO A 68 6.51 11.98 -10.22
CA PRO A 68 5.07 12.30 -10.15
C PRO A 68 4.69 13.64 -10.78
N HIS A 69 5.67 14.53 -10.98
CA HIS A 69 5.43 15.85 -11.54
C HIS A 69 5.93 16.00 -12.97
N ASN A 70 6.30 14.91 -13.63
CA ASN A 70 6.76 14.94 -15.01
C ASN A 70 5.55 15.03 -15.95
N ASP A 71 5.43 16.15 -16.66
CA ASP A 71 4.29 16.40 -17.55
C ASP A 71 4.51 15.83 -18.96
N ASN A 72 5.72 15.40 -19.28
CA ASN A 72 6.07 14.95 -20.62
C ASN A 72 6.12 13.42 -20.75
N PHE A 73 6.48 12.74 -19.67
CA PHE A 73 6.66 11.28 -19.68
C PHE A 73 6.00 10.66 -18.44
N ALA A 74 5.64 9.39 -18.55
CA ALA A 74 5.05 8.64 -17.43
C ALA A 74 6.02 8.54 -16.25
N TRP A 75 7.33 8.47 -16.53
CA TRP A 75 8.42 8.54 -15.55
C TRP A 75 9.71 8.89 -16.28
N ASP A 76 10.69 9.39 -15.54
CA ASP A 76 12.03 9.63 -16.06
C ASP A 76 12.78 8.29 -16.11
N SER A 77 13.40 7.97 -17.24
CA SER A 77 14.05 6.68 -17.46
C SER A 77 15.29 6.47 -16.59
N GLU A 78 16.05 7.53 -16.32
CA GLU A 78 17.24 7.40 -15.46
C GLU A 78 16.84 7.22 -13.99
N ASP A 79 15.81 7.94 -13.55
CA ASP A 79 15.26 7.75 -12.22
C ASP A 79 14.69 6.34 -12.05
N GLU A 80 14.02 5.81 -13.10
CA GLU A 80 13.48 4.45 -13.06
C GLU A 80 14.59 3.42 -12.89
N LYS A 81 15.69 3.57 -13.61
CA LYS A 81 16.85 2.67 -13.49
C LYS A 81 17.44 2.70 -12.08
N TYR A 82 17.40 3.86 -11.44
CA TYR A 82 17.93 4.01 -10.08
C TYR A 82 17.00 3.37 -9.03
N TRP A 83 15.70 3.62 -9.14
CA TRP A 83 14.75 3.23 -8.09
C TRP A 83 14.19 1.82 -8.22
N MET A 84 14.10 1.28 -9.45
CA MET A 84 13.49 -0.04 -9.65
C MET A 84 14.51 -1.17 -9.54
N PRO A 85 14.08 -2.39 -9.13
CA PRO A 85 12.73 -2.75 -8.73
C PRO A 85 12.39 -2.26 -7.32
N VAL A 86 11.11 -2.23 -6.98
CA VAL A 86 10.67 -1.89 -5.62
C VAL A 86 11.27 -2.90 -4.64
N ASP A 87 11.94 -2.42 -3.61
CA ASP A 87 12.67 -3.31 -2.68
C ASP A 87 11.74 -4.14 -1.80
N LEU A 88 10.67 -3.53 -1.31
CA LEU A 88 9.72 -4.18 -0.41
C LEU A 88 8.31 -3.69 -0.71
N TYR A 89 7.41 -4.62 -0.98
CA TYR A 89 6.02 -4.32 -1.28
C TYR A 89 5.12 -4.98 -0.24
N VAL A 90 4.43 -4.17 0.54
CA VAL A 90 3.60 -4.64 1.65
C VAL A 90 2.13 -4.46 1.27
N GLY A 91 1.34 -5.51 1.39
CA GLY A 91 -0.08 -5.41 1.07
C GLY A 91 -0.83 -6.69 1.34
N GLY A 92 -2.15 -6.58 1.38
CA GLY A 92 -3.02 -7.71 1.70
C GLY A 92 -2.94 -8.83 0.66
N VAL A 93 -3.07 -10.06 1.14
CA VAL A 93 -2.99 -11.25 0.29
C VAL A 93 -4.10 -11.28 -0.77
N GLU A 94 -5.21 -10.61 -0.53
CA GLU A 94 -6.33 -10.54 -1.48
C GLU A 94 -5.91 -9.91 -2.82
N HIS A 95 -4.87 -9.11 -2.82
CA HIS A 95 -4.38 -8.47 -4.04
C HIS A 95 -3.56 -9.41 -4.93
N ALA A 96 -3.27 -10.62 -4.49
CA ALA A 96 -2.54 -11.59 -5.31
C ALA A 96 -3.22 -11.85 -6.65
N VAL A 97 -4.56 -11.88 -6.65
CA VAL A 97 -5.36 -12.09 -7.87
C VAL A 97 -6.03 -10.80 -8.35
N LEU A 98 -5.69 -9.67 -7.78
CA LEU A 98 -6.27 -8.36 -8.12
C LEU A 98 -5.14 -7.44 -8.59
N HIS A 99 -4.77 -6.47 -7.76
CA HIS A 99 -3.75 -5.46 -8.09
C HIS A 99 -2.40 -6.08 -8.51
N LEU A 100 -1.93 -7.11 -7.79
CA LEU A 100 -0.61 -7.68 -8.06
C LEU A 100 -0.55 -8.39 -9.41
N LEU A 101 -1.64 -9.06 -9.80
CA LEU A 101 -1.71 -9.70 -11.12
C LEU A 101 -1.66 -8.65 -12.23
N TYR A 102 -2.45 -7.58 -12.11
CA TYR A 102 -2.44 -6.46 -13.06
C TYR A 102 -1.06 -5.82 -13.14
N SER A 103 -0.46 -5.52 -11.99
CA SER A 103 0.84 -4.84 -11.92
C SER A 103 1.92 -5.65 -12.60
N ARG A 104 1.98 -6.95 -12.30
CA ARG A 104 3.01 -7.81 -12.87
C ARG A 104 2.84 -7.97 -14.39
N PHE A 105 1.60 -8.15 -14.83
CA PHE A 105 1.32 -8.27 -16.27
C PHE A 105 1.71 -6.97 -16.99
N TRP A 106 1.26 -5.81 -16.49
CA TRP A 106 1.62 -4.51 -17.08
C TRP A 106 3.12 -4.30 -17.09
N HIS A 107 3.78 -4.64 -16.00
CA HIS A 107 5.23 -4.48 -15.90
C HIS A 107 5.96 -5.32 -16.94
N HIS A 108 5.52 -6.55 -17.15
CA HIS A 108 6.11 -7.41 -18.18
C HIS A 108 5.91 -6.82 -19.57
N VAL A 109 4.72 -6.29 -19.87
CA VAL A 109 4.47 -5.64 -21.17
C VAL A 109 5.40 -4.42 -21.33
N LEU A 110 5.51 -3.59 -20.30
CA LEU A 110 6.40 -2.42 -20.32
C LEU A 110 7.86 -2.83 -20.52
N HIS A 111 8.26 -3.93 -19.89
CA HIS A 111 9.63 -4.46 -20.05
C HIS A 111 9.86 -4.95 -21.49
N ASP A 112 8.90 -5.66 -22.05
CA ASP A 112 9.00 -6.14 -23.43
C ASP A 112 9.08 -4.98 -24.44
N LEU A 113 8.46 -3.84 -24.09
CA LEU A 113 8.52 -2.62 -24.89
C LEU A 113 9.78 -1.79 -24.63
N GLY A 114 10.63 -2.21 -23.70
CA GLY A 114 11.86 -1.49 -23.36
C GLY A 114 11.63 -0.23 -22.53
N LEU A 115 10.48 -0.11 -21.87
CA LEU A 115 10.11 1.11 -21.12
C LEU A 115 10.49 1.05 -19.64
N VAL A 116 10.78 -0.14 -19.11
CA VAL A 116 11.27 -0.29 -17.73
C VAL A 116 12.51 -1.19 -17.74
N SER A 117 13.37 -1.00 -16.75
CA SER A 117 14.68 -1.63 -16.69
C SER A 117 14.68 -3.04 -16.09
N THR A 118 13.65 -3.39 -15.33
CA THR A 118 13.56 -4.69 -14.65
C THR A 118 12.36 -5.47 -15.13
N ARG A 119 12.50 -6.79 -15.21
CA ARG A 119 11.40 -7.64 -15.63
C ARG A 119 10.33 -7.78 -14.54
N GLU A 120 10.76 -7.85 -13.26
CA GLU A 120 9.83 -7.97 -12.14
C GLU A 120 9.70 -6.62 -11.44
N PRO A 121 8.50 -6.22 -11.06
CA PRO A 121 8.29 -4.92 -10.41
C PRO A 121 8.72 -4.89 -8.95
N PHE A 122 8.57 -6.01 -8.23
CA PHE A 122 8.76 -6.07 -6.78
C PHE A 122 9.78 -7.13 -6.42
N LYS A 123 10.79 -6.74 -5.64
CA LYS A 123 11.88 -7.61 -5.23
C LYS A 123 11.44 -8.56 -4.11
N LYS A 124 10.64 -8.03 -3.18
CA LYS A 124 10.12 -8.80 -2.04
C LYS A 124 8.68 -8.37 -1.75
N LEU A 125 7.80 -9.35 -1.64
CA LEU A 125 6.39 -9.14 -1.27
C LEU A 125 6.18 -9.64 0.16
N PHE A 126 5.52 -8.84 0.98
CA PHE A 126 5.14 -9.22 2.33
C PHE A 126 3.65 -8.96 2.53
N ASN A 127 2.90 -10.01 2.87
CA ASN A 127 1.46 -9.89 3.10
C ASN A 127 1.20 -9.82 4.62
N GLN A 128 0.62 -8.71 5.07
CA GLN A 128 0.23 -8.56 6.47
C GLN A 128 -1.13 -9.25 6.71
N GLY A 129 -1.35 -9.63 7.97
CA GLY A 129 -2.62 -10.23 8.37
C GLY A 129 -3.73 -9.21 8.56
N MET A 130 -4.96 -9.70 8.65
CA MET A 130 -6.14 -8.86 8.90
C MET A 130 -6.25 -8.51 10.37
N ILE A 131 -6.75 -7.30 10.68
CA ILE A 131 -7.15 -6.92 12.04
C ILE A 131 -8.67 -7.04 12.10
N SER A 132 -9.15 -7.93 12.95
CA SER A 132 -10.59 -8.11 13.18
C SER A 132 -11.06 -7.21 14.34
N GLY A 133 -12.36 -7.14 14.54
CA GLY A 133 -12.93 -6.48 15.73
C GLY A 133 -12.54 -7.22 17.00
N GLU A 134 -12.83 -6.60 18.16
CA GLU A 134 -12.57 -7.24 19.46
C GLU A 134 -13.32 -8.57 19.61
N ASP A 135 -14.43 -8.72 18.88
CA ASP A 135 -15.23 -9.95 18.84
C ASP A 135 -14.62 -11.05 17.96
N GLY A 136 -13.48 -10.78 17.34
CA GLY A 136 -12.81 -11.74 16.47
C GLY A 136 -13.40 -11.84 15.08
N GLN A 137 -14.42 -11.03 14.76
CA GLN A 137 -15.09 -11.04 13.46
C GLN A 137 -14.57 -9.93 12.57
N LYS A 138 -14.66 -10.11 11.25
CA LYS A 138 -14.29 -9.07 10.29
C LYS A 138 -15.03 -7.78 10.65
N MET A 139 -14.31 -6.67 10.65
CA MET A 139 -14.94 -5.37 10.93
C MET A 139 -15.93 -5.01 9.83
N SER A 140 -17.14 -4.62 10.23
CA SER A 140 -18.16 -4.13 9.30
C SER A 140 -19.12 -3.20 10.03
N LYS A 141 -19.67 -2.24 9.30
CA LYS A 141 -20.65 -1.30 9.85
C LYS A 141 -21.88 -2.03 10.39
N SER A 142 -22.31 -3.07 9.69
CA SER A 142 -23.49 -3.84 10.09
C SER A 142 -23.29 -4.61 11.40
N ARG A 143 -22.05 -4.99 11.73
CA ARG A 143 -21.74 -5.66 13.01
C ARG A 143 -21.52 -4.66 14.15
N GLY A 144 -21.24 -3.40 13.82
CA GLY A 144 -20.95 -2.39 14.82
C GLY A 144 -19.62 -2.58 15.54
N ASN A 145 -18.69 -3.32 14.93
CA ASN A 145 -17.37 -3.64 15.51
C ASN A 145 -16.21 -2.88 14.84
N VAL A 146 -16.51 -1.85 14.06
CA VAL A 146 -15.49 -1.08 13.34
C VAL A 146 -14.74 -0.18 14.32
N VAL A 147 -13.41 -0.17 14.23
CA VAL A 147 -12.56 0.78 14.95
C VAL A 147 -12.13 1.85 13.93
N ASN A 148 -12.51 3.09 14.20
CA ASN A 148 -12.16 4.21 13.33
C ASN A 148 -10.77 4.73 13.72
N PRO A 149 -9.80 4.74 12.81
CA PRO A 149 -8.47 5.27 13.12
C PRO A 149 -8.48 6.71 13.63
N ASP A 150 -9.35 7.57 13.12
CA ASP A 150 -9.42 8.96 13.55
C ASP A 150 -9.77 9.07 15.04
N ASP A 151 -10.74 8.27 15.50
CA ASP A 151 -11.12 8.24 16.91
C ASP A 151 -9.96 7.80 17.81
N VAL A 152 -9.18 6.83 17.33
CA VAL A 152 -8.02 6.32 18.06
C VAL A 152 -6.94 7.41 18.16
N VAL A 153 -6.65 8.07 17.04
CA VAL A 153 -5.63 9.12 16.97
C VAL A 153 -6.03 10.31 17.87
N ASP A 154 -7.30 10.70 17.81
CA ASP A 154 -7.78 11.82 18.66
C ASP A 154 -7.65 11.52 20.15
N LYS A 155 -7.88 10.27 20.54
CA LYS A 155 -7.87 9.90 21.96
C LYS A 155 -6.49 9.55 22.50
N TYR A 156 -5.65 8.87 21.70
CA TYR A 156 -4.39 8.29 22.18
C TYR A 156 -3.16 8.82 21.43
N GLY A 157 -3.35 9.51 20.31
CA GLY A 157 -2.26 9.98 19.48
C GLY A 157 -1.84 8.98 18.42
N ALA A 158 -1.31 9.48 17.31
CA ALA A 158 -0.88 8.66 16.18
C ALA A 158 0.26 7.71 16.57
N ASP A 159 1.18 8.18 17.41
CA ASP A 159 2.32 7.35 17.83
C ASP A 159 1.87 6.11 18.59
N SER A 160 0.90 6.27 19.52
CA SER A 160 0.38 5.13 20.28
C SER A 160 -0.30 4.12 19.36
N PHE A 161 -1.09 4.63 18.40
CA PHE A 161 -1.77 3.81 17.42
C PHE A 161 -0.76 2.99 16.61
N ARG A 162 0.25 3.66 16.05
CA ARG A 162 1.24 3.01 15.20
C ARG A 162 2.07 1.97 15.97
N VAL A 163 2.50 2.30 17.18
CA VAL A 163 3.24 1.36 18.03
C VAL A 163 2.36 0.14 18.35
N TYR A 164 1.09 0.39 18.68
CA TYR A 164 0.17 -0.70 19.00
C TYR A 164 -0.04 -1.64 17.81
N GLU A 165 -0.26 -1.09 16.62
CA GLU A 165 -0.47 -1.92 15.43
C GLU A 165 0.73 -2.84 15.16
N MET A 166 1.93 -2.33 15.40
CA MET A 166 3.14 -3.14 15.22
C MET A 166 3.35 -4.13 16.37
N PHE A 167 2.78 -3.85 17.54
CA PHE A 167 2.93 -4.69 18.73
C PHE A 167 1.92 -5.82 18.84
N MET A 168 0.76 -5.71 18.21
CA MET A 168 -0.40 -6.62 18.38
C MET A 168 -0.06 -8.11 18.24
N GLY A 169 0.95 -8.44 17.44
CA GLY A 169 1.33 -9.81 17.14
C GLY A 169 2.16 -9.87 15.88
N PRO A 170 2.55 -11.08 15.43
CA PRO A 170 3.31 -11.20 14.19
C PRO A 170 2.57 -10.52 13.05
N LEU A 171 3.29 -9.72 12.25
CA LEU A 171 2.68 -8.88 11.22
C LEU A 171 1.86 -9.69 10.21
N GLU A 172 2.32 -10.89 9.86
CA GLU A 172 1.67 -11.75 8.87
C GLU A 172 0.41 -12.47 9.40
N LYS A 173 0.17 -12.42 10.70
CA LYS A 173 -0.98 -13.13 11.31
C LYS A 173 -2.19 -12.21 11.46
N SER A 174 -3.37 -12.78 11.25
CA SER A 174 -4.61 -12.09 11.58
C SER A 174 -4.78 -12.07 13.10
N LYS A 175 -5.32 -10.98 13.62
CA LYS A 175 -5.43 -10.78 15.07
C LYS A 175 -6.55 -9.82 15.41
N PRO A 176 -7.19 -9.99 16.58
CA PRO A 176 -8.28 -9.09 16.97
C PRO A 176 -7.75 -7.79 17.56
N TRP A 177 -8.47 -6.72 17.33
CA TRP A 177 -8.22 -5.43 17.98
C TRP A 177 -8.42 -5.58 19.48
N ASN A 178 -7.58 -4.93 20.28
CA ASN A 178 -7.68 -4.95 21.74
C ASN A 178 -7.30 -3.57 22.29
N THR A 179 -8.31 -2.82 22.76
CA THR A 179 -8.10 -1.46 23.26
C THR A 179 -7.18 -1.43 24.50
N LYS A 180 -7.17 -2.49 25.30
CA LYS A 180 -6.26 -2.56 26.46
C LYS A 180 -4.79 -2.57 26.02
N GLY A 181 -4.48 -3.25 24.92
CA GLY A 181 -3.13 -3.24 24.36
C GLY A 181 -2.72 -1.86 23.89
N LEU A 182 -3.65 -1.15 23.25
CA LEU A 182 -3.43 0.23 22.82
C LEU A 182 -3.11 1.14 24.02
N GLN A 183 -3.84 0.99 25.11
CA GLN A 183 -3.57 1.75 26.33
C GLN A 183 -2.18 1.44 26.88
N GLY A 184 -1.73 0.21 26.75
CA GLY A 184 -0.36 -0.18 27.13
C GLY A 184 0.70 0.57 26.32
N SER A 185 0.51 0.66 25.01
CA SER A 185 1.41 1.42 24.13
C SER A 185 1.43 2.90 24.50
N TYR A 186 0.27 3.47 24.77
CA TYR A 186 0.14 4.87 25.19
C TYR A 186 0.93 5.12 26.48
N ARG A 187 0.75 4.25 27.50
CA ARG A 187 1.47 4.39 28.76
C ARG A 187 2.99 4.24 28.59
N PHE A 188 3.41 3.37 27.68
CA PHE A 188 4.84 3.21 27.36
C PHE A 188 5.41 4.54 26.83
N LEU A 189 4.74 5.16 25.86
CA LEU A 189 5.21 6.42 25.29
C LEU A 189 5.21 7.56 26.33
N GLN A 190 4.25 7.57 27.23
CA GLN A 190 4.24 8.53 28.33
C GLN A 190 5.47 8.36 29.25
N LYS A 191 5.85 7.11 29.53
CA LYS A 191 7.06 6.82 30.33
C LYS A 191 8.33 7.30 29.61
N VAL A 192 8.41 7.08 28.29
CA VAL A 192 9.54 7.55 27.50
C VAL A 192 9.62 9.07 27.55
N TRP A 193 8.49 9.75 27.36
CA TRP A 193 8.43 11.21 27.43
C TRP A 193 8.90 11.71 28.79
N LYS A 194 8.37 11.13 29.86
CA LYS A 194 8.75 11.51 31.21
C LYS A 194 10.27 11.34 31.45
N LEU A 195 10.81 10.22 31.01
CA LEU A 195 12.23 9.94 31.18
C LEU A 195 13.09 10.93 30.40
N CYS A 196 12.78 11.15 29.13
CA CYS A 196 13.67 11.91 28.24
C CYS A 196 13.49 13.41 28.37
N ILE A 197 12.27 13.87 28.64
CA ILE A 197 11.96 15.30 28.63
C ILE A 197 11.83 15.86 30.05
N GLU A 198 11.01 15.25 30.89
CA GLU A 198 10.76 15.78 32.23
C GLU A 198 11.94 15.56 33.16
N SER A 199 12.77 14.54 32.91
CA SER A 199 13.96 14.25 33.72
C SER A 199 15.23 14.78 33.09
N LYS A 200 15.13 15.63 32.07
CA LYS A 200 16.28 16.13 31.32
C LYS A 200 17.39 16.72 32.23
N GLY A 201 16.98 17.47 33.28
CA GLY A 201 17.94 18.08 34.21
C GLY A 201 18.67 17.09 35.12
N LYS A 202 18.27 15.81 35.09
CA LYS A 202 18.92 14.75 35.89
C LYS A 202 19.81 13.85 35.06
N ILE A 203 19.86 14.08 33.74
CA ILE A 203 20.71 13.31 32.83
C ILE A 203 22.11 13.91 32.88
N ASN A 204 23.12 13.08 33.09
CA ASN A 204 24.51 13.52 33.17
C ASN A 204 25.38 12.78 32.13
N ASN A 205 26.66 13.07 32.12
CA ASN A 205 27.59 12.48 31.18
C ASN A 205 28.51 11.42 31.82
N ASP A 206 28.06 10.88 32.98
CA ASP A 206 28.82 9.82 33.64
C ASP A 206 28.81 8.54 32.77
N GLU A 207 29.87 7.76 32.85
CA GLU A 207 29.95 6.50 32.12
C GLU A 207 28.84 5.55 32.63
N PRO A 208 28.07 4.96 31.70
CA PRO A 208 27.04 4.01 32.14
C PRO A 208 27.66 2.75 32.74
N THR A 209 26.90 2.08 33.60
CA THR A 209 27.38 0.84 34.22
C THR A 209 27.49 -0.27 33.15
N LYS A 210 28.28 -1.29 33.43
CA LYS A 210 28.41 -2.46 32.57
C LYS A 210 27.06 -3.11 32.30
N GLU A 211 26.19 -3.15 33.32
CA GLU A 211 24.84 -3.70 33.19
C GLU A 211 24.00 -2.90 32.21
N THR A 212 24.03 -1.57 32.33
CA THR A 212 23.33 -0.67 31.40
C THR A 212 23.80 -0.90 29.96
N LEU A 213 25.12 -0.95 29.77
CA LEU A 213 25.70 -1.17 28.43
C LEU A 213 25.30 -2.53 27.87
N ARG A 214 25.28 -3.57 28.71
CA ARG A 214 24.87 -4.91 28.29
C ARG A 214 23.43 -4.89 27.76
N ILE A 215 22.52 -4.30 28.52
CA ILE A 215 21.11 -4.20 28.14
C ILE A 215 20.97 -3.38 26.87
N LEU A 216 21.66 -2.24 26.78
CA LEU A 216 21.62 -1.40 25.59
C LEU A 216 22.02 -2.17 24.33
N HIS A 217 23.17 -2.85 24.39
CA HIS A 217 23.66 -3.54 23.20
C HIS A 217 22.83 -4.78 22.85
N GLN A 218 22.27 -5.47 23.83
CA GLN A 218 21.32 -6.56 23.60
C GLN A 218 20.06 -6.00 22.88
N THR A 219 19.59 -4.86 23.32
CA THR A 219 18.41 -4.21 22.71
C THR A 219 18.70 -3.77 21.29
N ILE A 220 19.85 -3.11 21.06
CA ILE A 220 20.26 -2.69 19.71
C ILE A 220 20.28 -3.90 18.77
N LYS A 221 20.94 -4.98 19.19
CA LYS A 221 21.05 -6.19 18.37
C LYS A 221 19.67 -6.77 18.06
N LYS A 222 18.84 -6.96 19.09
CA LYS A 222 17.52 -7.58 18.93
C LYS A 222 16.62 -6.73 18.03
N VAL A 223 16.53 -5.43 18.29
CA VAL A 223 15.68 -4.54 17.51
C VAL A 223 16.13 -4.48 16.05
N THR A 224 17.44 -4.41 15.80
CA THR A 224 17.98 -4.39 14.43
C THR A 224 17.53 -5.63 13.66
N LEU A 225 17.75 -6.81 14.22
CA LEU A 225 17.38 -8.07 13.57
C LEU A 225 15.87 -8.18 13.36
N ASP A 226 15.09 -7.76 14.34
CA ASP A 226 13.64 -7.81 14.25
C ASP A 226 13.08 -6.87 13.18
N LEU A 227 13.65 -5.67 13.07
CA LEU A 227 13.23 -4.72 12.01
C LEU A 227 13.57 -5.27 10.63
N GLU A 228 14.75 -5.87 10.47
CA GLU A 228 15.15 -6.46 9.20
C GLU A 228 14.22 -7.60 8.76
N SER A 229 13.69 -8.34 9.73
CA SER A 229 12.78 -9.47 9.45
C SER A 229 11.29 -9.10 9.55
N LEU A 230 10.98 -7.82 9.78
CA LEU A 230 9.60 -7.32 9.96
C LEU A 230 8.91 -7.97 11.17
N SER A 231 9.70 -8.33 12.20
CA SER A 231 9.19 -8.88 13.47
C SER A 231 8.98 -7.74 14.46
N PHE A 232 8.09 -6.83 14.10
CA PHE A 232 7.90 -5.58 14.85
C PHE A 232 7.41 -5.81 16.29
N ASN A 233 6.55 -6.82 16.49
CA ASN A 233 5.99 -7.08 17.81
C ASN A 233 7.08 -7.43 18.82
N THR A 234 8.08 -8.21 18.44
CA THR A 234 9.18 -8.55 19.35
C THR A 234 10.16 -7.38 19.51
N ALA A 235 10.33 -6.56 18.46
CA ALA A 235 11.12 -5.32 18.58
C ALA A 235 10.51 -4.37 19.62
N VAL A 236 9.20 -4.17 19.57
CA VAL A 236 8.49 -3.31 20.54
C VAL A 236 8.60 -3.90 21.96
N SER A 237 8.47 -5.21 22.10
CA SER A 237 8.62 -5.88 23.41
C SER A 237 10.02 -5.64 23.99
N GLN A 238 11.07 -5.73 23.19
CA GLN A 238 12.45 -5.48 23.64
C GLN A 238 12.65 -4.04 24.07
N UNK A 239 12.04 -3.03 23.20
CA UNK A 239 12.20 -1.89 23.37
C UNK A 239 11.65 -1.50 24.34
#